data_2eae2db29256c46111d94448029b462b
#
_entry.id   2eae2db29256c46111d94448029b462b
#
_cell.length_a   1.000
_cell.length_b   1.000
_cell.length_c   1.000
_cell.angle_alpha   90.00
_cell.angle_beta   90.00
_cell.angle_gamma   90.00
#
_symmetry.space_group_name_H-M   'P 1'
#
loop_
_entity.id
_entity.type
_entity.pdbx_description
1 polymer ?
#
loop_
_entity_poly.entity_id
_entity_poly.type
_entity_poly.pdbx_seq_one_letter_code
_entity_poly.pdbx_strand_id
1 'polypeptide(L)'
;MEPAFRDAWDMLGITYTDFVRTTEPRHAVTVQKFWQDLYDKGWCYKGSYEGWYCVHEETYYAEKRPREERRGRIGVPRLQAPRAEGRAGEENWFFKLSEFQDKLLAFYDEHPDFIRPVSRRNEIVSFVKGGLQDLSISRSSFDWGHPRAVG
;
A
#
# COMPACT_ATOMS: atom_id res chain seq x y z
N MET A 1 18.58 -6.85 14.71
CA MET A 1 18.05 -5.54 14.21
C MET A 1 17.18 -4.83 15.26
N GLU A 2 16.23 -5.48 15.92
CA GLU A 2 15.35 -4.87 16.94
C GLU A 2 16.10 -4.23 18.13
N PRO A 3 17.09 -4.88 18.77
CA PRO A 3 17.80 -4.25 19.89
C PRO A 3 18.40 -2.91 19.52
N ALA A 4 18.99 -2.79 18.33
CA ALA A 4 19.61 -1.53 17.89
C ALA A 4 18.61 -0.35 17.75
N PHE A 5 17.36 -0.62 17.40
CA PHE A 5 16.32 0.41 17.40
C PHE A 5 15.93 0.85 18.81
N ARG A 6 15.77 -0.10 19.74
CA ARG A 6 15.46 0.20 21.14
C ARG A 6 16.60 1.00 21.79
N ASP A 7 17.84 0.55 21.61
CA ASP A 7 19.03 1.24 22.12
C ASP A 7 19.11 2.68 21.60
N ALA A 8 18.82 2.89 20.31
CA ALA A 8 18.81 4.24 19.72
C ALA A 8 17.69 5.12 20.31
N TRP A 9 16.52 4.57 20.56
CA TRP A 9 15.42 5.30 21.18
C TRP A 9 15.67 5.63 22.64
N ASP A 10 16.26 4.70 23.38
CA ASP A 10 16.67 4.93 24.77
C ASP A 10 17.73 6.03 24.84
N MET A 11 18.69 6.03 23.91
CA MET A 11 19.71 7.07 23.82
C MET A 11 19.13 8.45 23.49
N LEU A 12 18.03 8.51 22.72
CA LEU A 12 17.31 9.74 22.38
C LEU A 12 16.27 10.15 23.43
N GLY A 13 16.12 9.38 24.50
CA GLY A 13 15.11 9.64 25.53
C GLY A 13 13.66 9.51 25.04
N ILE A 14 13.43 8.72 24.00
CA ILE A 14 12.09 8.50 23.45
C ILE A 14 11.31 7.58 24.39
N THR A 15 10.22 8.08 24.95
CA THR A 15 9.29 7.29 25.75
C THR A 15 8.18 6.75 24.87
N TYR A 16 8.04 5.44 24.83
CA TYR A 16 6.95 4.77 24.10
C TYR A 16 6.23 3.80 25.05
N THR A 17 4.93 3.65 24.86
CA THR A 17 4.11 2.74 25.68
C THR A 17 4.11 1.33 25.15
N ASP A 18 4.35 1.15 23.86
CA ASP A 18 4.40 -0.16 23.21
C ASP A 18 5.32 -0.13 21.97
N PHE A 19 5.93 -1.27 21.68
CA PHE A 19 6.74 -1.48 20.50
C PHE A 19 6.18 -2.67 19.72
N VAL A 20 5.49 -2.40 18.66
CA VAL A 20 4.83 -3.43 17.83
C VAL A 20 5.72 -3.82 16.66
N ARG A 21 5.86 -5.13 16.47
CA ARG A 21 6.48 -5.70 15.27
C ARG A 21 5.43 -6.44 14.45
N THR A 22 5.49 -6.31 13.14
CA THR A 22 4.60 -7.05 12.23
C THR A 22 4.79 -8.58 12.31
N THR A 23 5.92 -9.05 12.83
CA THR A 23 6.21 -10.47 13.06
C THR A 23 5.69 -11.02 14.39
N GLU A 24 5.10 -10.18 15.24
CA GLU A 24 4.55 -10.64 16.51
C GLU A 24 3.22 -11.39 16.32
N PRO A 25 3.00 -12.48 17.11
CA PRO A 25 1.73 -13.23 17.03
C PRO A 25 0.48 -12.35 17.21
N ARG A 26 0.52 -11.36 18.11
CA ARG A 26 -0.60 -10.42 18.34
C ARG A 26 -0.95 -9.61 17.11
N HIS A 27 0.06 -9.22 16.33
CA HIS A 27 -0.15 -8.52 15.06
C HIS A 27 -0.75 -9.47 14.02
N ALA A 28 -0.19 -10.66 13.88
CA ALA A 28 -0.67 -11.67 12.92
C ALA A 28 -2.15 -12.02 13.13
N VAL A 29 -2.55 -12.26 14.38
CA VAL A 29 -3.96 -12.55 14.72
C VAL A 29 -4.90 -11.41 14.31
N THR A 30 -4.50 -10.17 14.58
CA THR A 30 -5.29 -8.99 14.22
C THR A 30 -5.41 -8.84 12.69
N VAL A 31 -4.31 -9.02 11.97
CA VAL A 31 -4.30 -8.94 10.50
C VAL A 31 -5.18 -10.03 9.88
N GLN A 32 -5.05 -11.28 10.36
CA GLN A 32 -5.85 -12.39 9.87
C GLN A 32 -7.33 -12.18 10.10
N LYS A 33 -7.73 -11.72 11.29
CA LYS A 33 -9.11 -11.42 11.60
C LYS A 33 -9.66 -10.30 10.71
N PHE A 34 -8.92 -9.20 10.57
CA PHE A 34 -9.32 -8.08 9.72
C PHE A 34 -9.48 -8.52 8.25
N TRP A 35 -8.54 -9.32 7.77
CA TRP A 35 -8.61 -9.86 6.41
C TRP A 35 -9.84 -10.75 6.21
N GLN A 36 -10.13 -11.64 7.19
CA GLN A 36 -11.29 -12.51 7.16
C GLN A 36 -12.60 -11.70 7.15
N ASP A 37 -12.69 -10.67 7.99
CA ASP A 37 -13.85 -9.78 8.03
C ASP A 37 -14.11 -9.08 6.68
N LEU A 38 -13.03 -8.68 5.97
CA LEU A 38 -13.14 -8.09 4.63
C LEU A 38 -13.59 -9.12 3.59
N TYR A 39 -13.05 -10.33 3.68
CA TYR A 39 -13.38 -11.43 2.78
C TYR A 39 -14.86 -11.83 2.94
N ASP A 40 -15.32 -12.04 4.16
CA ASP A 40 -16.70 -12.42 4.47
C ASP A 40 -17.72 -11.37 4.02
N LYS A 41 -17.33 -10.11 4.02
CA LYS A 41 -18.11 -8.98 3.48
C LYS A 41 -18.07 -8.87 1.95
N GLY A 42 -17.30 -9.73 1.27
CA GLY A 42 -17.16 -9.71 -0.18
C GLY A 42 -16.33 -8.56 -0.74
N TRP A 43 -15.51 -7.90 0.11
CA TRP A 43 -14.62 -6.82 -0.30
C TRP A 43 -13.30 -7.29 -0.91
N CYS A 44 -13.01 -8.60 -0.84
CA CYS A 44 -11.82 -9.19 -1.43
C CYS A 44 -12.21 -10.21 -2.50
N TYR A 45 -11.43 -10.24 -3.59
CA TYR A 45 -11.61 -11.21 -4.67
C TYR A 45 -10.26 -11.66 -5.25
N LYS A 46 -10.24 -12.82 -5.88
CA LYS A 46 -9.07 -13.29 -6.65
C LYS A 46 -9.10 -12.69 -8.04
N GLY A 47 -7.97 -12.18 -8.48
CA GLY A 47 -7.79 -11.64 -9.82
C GLY A 47 -6.37 -11.85 -10.31
N SER A 48 -6.19 -11.74 -11.62
CA SER A 48 -4.88 -11.75 -12.25
C SER A 48 -4.44 -10.31 -12.50
N TYR A 49 -3.24 -9.97 -12.09
CA TYR A 49 -2.62 -8.70 -12.43
C TYR A 49 -1.58 -8.92 -13.52
N GLU A 50 -1.81 -8.34 -14.67
CA GLU A 50 -0.82 -8.29 -15.74
C GLU A 50 -0.27 -6.87 -15.82
N GLY A 51 1.01 -6.71 -15.57
CA GLY A 51 1.67 -5.41 -15.63
C GLY A 51 3.17 -5.52 -15.88
N TRP A 52 3.77 -4.42 -16.29
CA TRP A 52 5.22 -4.32 -16.37
C TRP A 52 5.79 -4.24 -14.96
N TYR A 53 6.53 -5.25 -14.54
CA TYR A 53 7.16 -5.33 -13.23
C TYR A 53 8.62 -4.94 -13.29
N CYS A 54 9.06 -4.05 -12.43
CA CYS A 54 10.45 -3.70 -12.22
C CYS A 54 10.98 -4.41 -10.99
N VAL A 55 11.85 -5.39 -11.16
CA VAL A 55 12.46 -6.15 -10.07
C VAL A 55 13.29 -5.26 -9.14
N HIS A 56 13.95 -4.24 -9.69
CA HIS A 56 14.84 -3.36 -8.93
C HIS A 56 14.06 -2.39 -8.00
N GLU A 57 12.91 -1.92 -8.45
CA GLU A 57 12.06 -1.00 -7.68
C GLU A 57 10.90 -1.73 -6.98
N GLU A 58 10.81 -3.06 -7.16
CA GLU A 58 9.73 -3.92 -6.64
C GLU A 58 8.32 -3.34 -6.91
N THR A 59 8.14 -2.72 -8.08
CA THR A 59 6.96 -1.94 -8.42
C THR A 59 6.41 -2.30 -9.79
N TYR A 60 5.08 -2.38 -9.88
CA TYR A 60 4.38 -2.48 -11.15
C TYR A 60 4.15 -1.09 -11.77
N TYR A 61 4.36 -1.00 -13.08
CA TYR A 61 4.08 0.19 -13.85
C TYR A 61 2.82 0.01 -14.70
N ALA A 62 1.91 0.96 -14.61
CA ALA A 62 0.79 1.05 -15.54
C ALA A 62 1.31 1.44 -16.95
N GLU A 63 0.73 0.88 -18.00
CA GLU A 63 1.13 1.12 -19.41
C GLU A 63 1.12 2.61 -19.85
N LYS A 64 0.46 3.48 -19.09
CA LYS A 64 0.25 4.89 -19.42
C LYS A 64 0.94 5.85 -18.45
N ARG A 65 2.25 5.76 -18.23
CA ARG A 65 3.00 6.94 -17.78
C ARG A 65 3.81 7.49 -18.93
N PRO A 66 3.41 8.64 -19.53
CA PRO A 66 4.24 9.33 -20.49
C PRO A 66 5.58 9.70 -19.83
N ARG A 67 6.64 9.55 -20.60
CA ARG A 67 8.04 9.86 -20.24
C ARG A 67 8.27 11.31 -19.75
N GLU A 68 7.25 12.17 -19.77
CA GLU A 68 7.37 13.61 -19.57
C GLU A 68 7.14 14.10 -18.14
N GLU A 69 6.45 13.37 -17.27
CA GLU A 69 6.19 13.84 -15.90
C GLU A 69 7.37 13.74 -14.93
N ARG A 70 8.52 13.20 -15.35
CA ARG A 70 9.74 13.13 -14.52
C ARG A 70 10.63 14.37 -14.56
N ARG A 71 10.21 15.47 -15.20
CA ARG A 71 11.05 16.67 -15.34
C ARG A 71 11.07 17.62 -14.14
N GLY A 72 10.42 17.31 -13.02
CA GLY A 72 10.24 18.26 -11.92
C GLY A 72 10.84 17.91 -10.55
N ARG A 73 11.56 16.80 -10.37
CA ARG A 73 12.22 16.49 -9.08
C ARG A 73 13.72 16.59 -9.20
N ILE A 74 14.24 17.63 -8.58
CA ILE A 74 15.67 17.93 -8.40
C ILE A 74 16.34 16.77 -7.64
N GLY A 75 17.41 16.20 -8.21
CA GLY A 75 18.44 15.51 -7.45
C GLY A 75 18.48 13.99 -7.48
N VAL A 76 17.72 13.29 -8.31
CA VAL A 76 17.92 11.84 -8.48
C VAL A 76 18.79 11.58 -9.71
N PRO A 77 19.94 10.85 -9.59
CA PRO A 77 20.74 10.49 -10.74
C PRO A 77 19.88 9.76 -11.77
N ARG A 78 20.15 10.04 -13.04
CA ARG A 78 19.54 9.40 -14.19
C ARG A 78 19.89 7.90 -14.19
N LEU A 79 19.23 7.12 -13.34
CA LEU A 79 19.21 5.68 -13.52
C LEU A 79 18.45 5.43 -14.83
N GLN A 80 19.13 4.81 -15.78
CA GLN A 80 18.53 4.29 -17.00
C GLN A 80 17.28 3.52 -16.55
N ALA A 81 16.12 3.86 -17.09
CA ALA A 81 14.88 3.15 -16.76
C ALA A 81 15.17 1.65 -16.87
N PRO A 82 15.05 0.87 -15.80
CA PRO A 82 15.29 -0.55 -15.87
C PRO A 82 14.37 -1.10 -16.95
N ARG A 83 14.93 -1.94 -17.81
CA ARG A 83 14.12 -2.68 -18.79
C ARG A 83 13.09 -3.45 -18.00
N ALA A 84 11.82 -3.16 -18.23
CA ALA A 84 10.74 -3.93 -17.65
C ALA A 84 10.89 -5.37 -18.17
N GLU A 85 11.33 -6.26 -17.32
CA GLU A 85 11.53 -7.67 -17.64
C GLU A 85 10.18 -8.38 -17.55
N GLY A 86 9.48 -8.44 -18.68
CA GLY A 86 8.37 -9.33 -18.88
C GLY A 86 7.01 -8.90 -18.31
N ARG A 87 5.94 -9.32 -18.99
CA ARG A 87 4.61 -9.41 -18.42
C ARG A 87 4.59 -10.58 -17.44
N ALA A 88 4.58 -10.29 -16.15
CA ALA A 88 4.29 -11.29 -15.13
C ALA A 88 2.79 -11.27 -14.86
N GLY A 89 2.11 -12.37 -15.15
CA GLY A 89 0.75 -12.62 -14.68
C GLY A 89 0.84 -13.29 -13.32
N GLU A 90 0.40 -12.62 -12.28
CA GLU A 90 0.36 -13.17 -10.92
C GLU A 90 -1.08 -13.23 -10.43
N GLU A 91 -1.54 -14.40 -9.96
CA GLU A 91 -2.85 -14.50 -9.33
C GLU A 91 -2.76 -13.98 -7.90
N ASN A 92 -3.42 -12.85 -7.64
CA ASN A 92 -3.41 -12.17 -6.36
C ASN A 92 -4.82 -11.95 -5.81
N TRP A 93 -4.88 -11.69 -4.51
CA TRP A 93 -6.08 -11.15 -3.90
C TRP A 93 -6.11 -9.64 -4.08
N PHE A 94 -7.29 -9.12 -4.41
CA PHE A 94 -7.57 -7.71 -4.58
C PHE A 94 -8.60 -7.24 -3.57
N PHE A 95 -8.39 -6.03 -3.05
CA PHE A 95 -9.38 -5.30 -2.28
C PHE A 95 -10.12 -4.33 -3.19
N LYS A 96 -11.45 -4.33 -3.14
CA LYS A 96 -12.33 -3.47 -3.96
C LYS A 96 -12.30 -2.01 -3.50
N LEU A 97 -11.12 -1.39 -3.58
CA LEU A 97 -10.95 0.01 -3.16
C LEU A 97 -11.78 0.97 -4.01
N SER A 98 -12.02 0.66 -5.27
CA SER A 98 -12.84 1.45 -6.18
C SER A 98 -14.27 1.68 -5.67
N GLU A 99 -14.86 0.71 -4.97
CA GLU A 99 -16.21 0.81 -4.40
C GLU A 99 -16.30 1.73 -3.16
N PHE A 100 -15.17 2.18 -2.65
CA PHE A 100 -15.10 3.10 -1.51
C PHE A 100 -14.97 4.58 -1.93
N GLN A 101 -14.79 4.87 -3.21
CA GLN A 101 -14.55 6.22 -3.69
C GLN A 101 -15.59 7.23 -3.20
N ASP A 102 -16.86 6.98 -3.51
CA ASP A 102 -17.94 7.91 -3.14
C ASP A 102 -18.15 7.99 -1.64
N LYS A 103 -17.98 6.86 -0.94
CA LYS A 103 -18.05 6.79 0.53
C LYS A 103 -16.95 7.63 1.18
N LEU A 104 -15.72 7.58 0.64
CA LEU A 104 -14.60 8.38 1.13
C LEU A 104 -14.81 9.86 0.87
N LEU A 105 -15.31 10.24 -0.31
CA LEU A 105 -15.59 11.63 -0.63
C LEU A 105 -16.67 12.20 0.27
N ALA A 106 -17.76 11.46 0.50
CA ALA A 106 -18.81 11.86 1.43
C ALA A 106 -18.26 12.01 2.86
N PHE A 107 -17.48 11.04 3.32
CA PHE A 107 -16.85 11.09 4.63
C PHE A 107 -15.93 12.32 4.82
N TYR A 108 -15.12 12.65 3.80
CA TYR A 108 -14.23 13.83 3.87
C TYR A 108 -14.99 15.15 3.85
N ASP A 109 -16.16 15.19 3.24
CA ASP A 109 -17.02 16.37 3.26
C ASP A 109 -17.75 16.54 4.60
N GLU A 110 -18.18 15.44 5.22
CA GLU A 110 -18.77 15.43 6.57
C GLU A 110 -17.72 15.71 7.67
N HIS A 111 -16.46 15.33 7.44
CA HIS A 111 -15.37 15.46 8.40
C HIS A 111 -14.19 16.28 7.83
N PRO A 112 -14.35 17.61 7.64
CA PRO A 112 -13.36 18.44 6.95
C PRO A 112 -11.99 18.49 7.65
N ASP A 113 -11.96 18.21 8.95
CA ASP A 113 -10.76 18.20 9.78
C ASP A 113 -10.06 16.84 9.88
N PHE A 114 -10.61 15.80 9.26
CA PHE A 114 -10.04 14.45 9.29
C PHE A 114 -8.65 14.38 8.65
N ILE A 115 -8.42 15.15 7.59
CA ILE A 115 -7.12 15.26 6.93
C ILE A 115 -6.57 16.67 7.12
N ARG A 116 -5.42 16.79 7.76
CA ARG A 116 -4.71 18.05 8.00
C ARG A 116 -3.26 17.97 7.53
N PRO A 117 -2.65 19.07 7.11
CA PRO A 117 -3.23 20.39 6.84
C PRO A 117 -4.12 20.40 5.59
N VAL A 118 -4.80 21.52 5.34
CA VAL A 118 -5.72 21.68 4.19
C VAL A 118 -5.07 21.34 2.85
N SER A 119 -3.80 21.64 2.67
CA SER A 119 -3.05 21.29 1.45
C SER A 119 -3.05 19.78 1.19
N ARG A 120 -2.86 18.96 2.24
CA ARG A 120 -2.91 17.50 2.14
C ARG A 120 -4.32 16.98 1.92
N ARG A 121 -5.31 17.60 2.56
CA ARG A 121 -6.73 17.29 2.28
C ARG A 121 -7.04 17.47 0.80
N ASN A 122 -6.67 18.61 0.22
CA ASN A 122 -6.93 18.91 -1.18
C ASN A 122 -6.24 17.91 -2.12
N GLU A 123 -5.00 17.50 -1.81
CA GLU A 123 -4.25 16.48 -2.55
C GLU A 123 -4.97 15.12 -2.51
N ILE A 124 -5.37 14.66 -1.32
CA ILE A 124 -6.06 13.38 -1.16
C ILE A 124 -7.44 13.39 -1.84
N VAL A 125 -8.23 14.44 -1.63
CA VAL A 125 -9.55 14.56 -2.26
C VAL A 125 -9.41 14.59 -3.79
N SER A 126 -8.42 15.29 -4.32
CA SER A 126 -8.15 15.31 -5.76
C SER A 126 -7.75 13.93 -6.28
N PHE A 127 -6.91 13.22 -5.53
CA PHE A 127 -6.50 11.85 -5.86
C PHE A 127 -7.72 10.90 -5.90
N VAL A 128 -8.57 10.93 -4.87
CA VAL A 128 -9.76 10.08 -4.80
C VAL A 128 -10.75 10.42 -5.91
N LYS A 129 -10.97 11.70 -6.21
CA LYS A 129 -11.81 12.15 -7.34
C LYS A 129 -11.28 11.71 -8.70
N GLY A 130 -9.99 11.48 -8.81
CA GLY A 130 -9.34 11.00 -10.04
C GLY A 130 -9.68 9.55 -10.41
N GLY A 131 -10.36 8.82 -9.53
CA GLY A 131 -10.75 7.42 -9.70
C GLY A 131 -9.85 6.46 -8.93
N LEU A 132 -10.41 5.78 -7.94
CA LEU A 132 -9.72 4.73 -7.20
C LEU A 132 -9.73 3.43 -8.00
N GLN A 133 -8.64 2.70 -7.94
CA GLN A 133 -8.50 1.36 -8.52
C GLN A 133 -8.39 0.33 -7.41
N ASP A 134 -8.83 -0.89 -7.70
CA ASP A 134 -8.71 -2.00 -6.77
C ASP A 134 -7.24 -2.29 -6.46
N LEU A 135 -6.97 -2.62 -5.21
CA LEU A 135 -5.63 -2.76 -4.68
C LEU A 135 -5.25 -4.22 -4.52
N SER A 136 -4.15 -4.65 -5.13
CA SER A 136 -3.55 -5.96 -4.86
C SER A 136 -3.01 -6.00 -3.44
N ILE A 137 -3.50 -6.96 -2.64
CA ILE A 137 -3.20 -7.10 -1.20
C ILE A 137 -2.46 -8.39 -0.86
N SER A 138 -2.13 -9.20 -1.84
CA SER A 138 -1.33 -10.40 -1.65
C SER A 138 -0.20 -10.48 -2.68
N ARG A 139 0.72 -11.40 -2.43
CA ARG A 139 1.79 -11.79 -3.36
C ARG A 139 1.84 -13.30 -3.43
N SER A 140 2.21 -13.86 -4.58
CA SER A 140 2.47 -15.28 -4.78
C SER A 140 3.96 -15.58 -5.02
N SER A 141 4.78 -14.56 -5.26
CA SER A 141 6.18 -14.69 -5.63
C SER A 141 7.13 -14.95 -4.45
N PHE A 142 6.66 -14.86 -3.19
CA PHE A 142 7.49 -15.13 -2.00
C PHE A 142 6.65 -15.63 -0.81
N ASP A 143 7.31 -16.38 0.07
CA ASP A 143 6.66 -17.10 1.18
C ASP A 143 6.63 -16.32 2.51
N TRP A 144 7.23 -15.13 2.58
CA TRP A 144 7.23 -14.33 3.80
C TRP A 144 5.98 -13.45 3.90
N GLY A 145 5.48 -13.28 5.12
CA GLY A 145 4.27 -12.50 5.40
C GLY A 145 3.34 -13.21 6.37
N HIS A 146 2.14 -12.68 6.53
CA HIS A 146 1.12 -13.37 7.33
C HIS A 146 0.37 -14.37 6.45
N PRO A 147 0.29 -15.65 6.86
CA PRO A 147 -0.53 -16.62 6.15
C PRO A 147 -1.99 -16.17 6.19
N ARG A 148 -2.70 -16.37 5.09
CA ARG A 148 -4.11 -16.05 4.98
C ARG A 148 -4.93 -16.94 5.90
N ALA A 149 -6.02 -16.39 6.47
CA ALA A 149 -6.96 -17.14 7.28
C ALA A 149 -7.85 -18.07 6.43
N VAL A 150 -7.98 -17.77 5.13
CA VAL A 150 -8.75 -18.60 4.16
C VAL A 150 -7.76 -19.35 3.29
N GLY A 151 -7.93 -20.66 3.21
CA GLY A 151 -7.15 -21.57 2.36
C GLY A 151 -7.48 -21.42 0.87
#